data_907521ca632ff8bd4a8b289ac5f64a0e
#
_entry.id   907521ca632ff8bd4a8b289ac5f64a0e
#
_cell.length_a   1.000
_cell.length_b   1.000
_cell.length_c   1.000
_cell.angle_alpha   90.00
_cell.angle_beta   90.00
_cell.angle_gamma   90.00
#
_symmetry.space_group_name_H-M   'P 1'
#
loop_
_entity.id
_entity.type
_entity.pdbx_description
1 polymer ?
#
loop_
_entity_poly.entity_id
_entity_poly.type
_entity_poly.pdbx_seq_one_letter_code
_entity_poly.pdbx_strand_id
1 'polypeptide(L)'
;HTDLMVKLAMSSTSQKLDIVASMCGFAGKQDLDGYDVVPMVQAGAWDKLTNYCESDVLNTWLIFLRYQRLTGQFSAEQSQQWENLTKDYLQSIHHDDGSLRHAKFLQAWQPTMSPEKISNNSIQAEKEANETTTQATVQNQTLQAE
;
A
#
# COMPACT_ATOMS: atom_id res chain seq x y z
N HIS A 1 14.94 3.11 19.99
CA HIS A 1 15.21 2.94 18.57
C HIS A 1 14.66 1.60 18.10
N THR A 2 13.85 1.61 17.05
CA THR A 2 13.28 0.40 16.44
C THR A 2 13.83 0.27 15.02
N ASP A 3 14.57 -0.81 14.77
CA ASP A 3 14.98 -1.19 13.42
C ASP A 3 13.92 -2.12 12.84
N LEU A 4 13.10 -1.58 11.91
CA LEU A 4 12.01 -2.34 11.28
C LEU A 4 12.51 -3.48 10.40
N MET A 5 13.64 -3.31 9.73
CA MET A 5 14.22 -4.37 8.89
C MET A 5 14.53 -5.60 9.73
N VAL A 6 15.19 -5.41 10.88
CA VAL A 6 15.50 -6.49 11.82
C VAL A 6 14.23 -7.09 12.41
N LYS A 7 13.26 -6.27 12.80
CA LYS A 7 12.00 -6.73 13.42
C LYS A 7 11.12 -7.52 12.47
N LEU A 8 11.10 -7.17 11.18
CA LEU A 8 10.28 -7.82 10.16
C LEU A 8 10.98 -8.99 9.46
N ALA A 9 12.29 -9.11 9.57
CA ALA A 9 13.07 -10.19 8.94
C ALA A 9 12.80 -11.59 9.52
N MET A 10 12.19 -11.71 10.69
CA MET A 10 11.81 -12.98 11.35
C MET A 10 12.81 -14.12 11.13
N SER A 11 14.09 -13.84 11.33
CA SER A 11 15.22 -14.80 11.24
C SER A 11 15.64 -15.32 9.85
N SER A 12 15.06 -14.88 8.74
CA SER A 12 15.47 -15.36 7.42
C SER A 12 16.09 -14.25 6.56
N THR A 13 15.38 -13.78 5.56
CA THR A 13 15.87 -12.79 4.61
C THR A 13 15.11 -11.48 4.77
N SER A 14 15.82 -10.36 4.93
CA SER A 14 15.16 -9.05 4.93
C SER A 14 14.48 -8.79 3.59
N GLN A 15 13.23 -8.34 3.64
CA GLN A 15 12.52 -7.92 2.44
C GLN A 15 12.84 -6.46 2.10
N LYS A 16 12.76 -6.11 0.81
CA LYS A 16 12.91 -4.73 0.38
C LYS A 16 11.77 -3.87 0.91
N LEU A 17 12.06 -2.61 1.23
CA LEU A 17 11.08 -1.66 1.78
C LEU A 17 9.85 -1.52 0.90
N ASP A 18 10.04 -1.41 -0.41
CA ASP A 18 8.98 -1.27 -1.41
C ASP A 18 8.02 -2.46 -1.44
N ILE A 19 8.54 -3.69 -1.29
CA ILE A 19 7.73 -4.90 -1.24
C ILE A 19 6.86 -4.89 0.01
N VAL A 20 7.46 -4.64 1.18
CA VAL A 20 6.73 -4.59 2.45
C VAL A 20 5.67 -3.49 2.44
N ALA A 21 6.00 -2.31 1.93
CA ALA A 21 5.07 -1.20 1.80
C ALA A 21 3.86 -1.57 0.92
N SER A 22 4.11 -2.14 -0.26
CA SER A 22 3.07 -2.57 -1.20
C SER A 22 2.17 -3.65 -0.60
N MET A 23 2.74 -4.63 0.12
CA MET A 23 1.95 -5.65 0.84
C MET A 23 1.05 -5.06 1.93
N CYS A 24 1.45 -3.93 2.51
CA CYS A 24 0.65 -3.18 3.49
C CYS A 24 -0.39 -2.23 2.85
N GLY A 25 -0.46 -2.14 1.52
CA GLY A 25 -1.34 -1.22 0.80
C GLY A 25 -0.81 0.22 0.71
N PHE A 26 0.48 0.42 0.99
CA PHE A 26 1.14 1.72 0.85
C PHE A 26 1.75 1.89 -0.55
N ALA A 27 2.22 3.10 -0.84
CA ALA A 27 2.67 3.46 -2.18
C ALA A 27 3.85 2.59 -2.69
N GLY A 28 4.70 2.10 -1.79
CA GLY A 28 5.88 1.35 -2.16
C GLY A 28 6.84 2.17 -3.02
N LYS A 29 7.48 1.50 -3.97
CA LYS A 29 8.41 2.13 -4.91
C LYS A 29 7.64 2.96 -5.94
N GLN A 30 8.08 4.20 -6.15
CA GLN A 30 7.44 5.07 -7.13
C GLN A 30 8.08 4.89 -8.53
N ASP A 31 9.14 5.59 -8.87
CA ASP A 31 9.71 5.54 -10.21
C ASP A 31 11.24 5.29 -10.20
N LEU A 32 11.86 5.20 -9.02
CA LEU A 32 13.33 5.20 -8.86
C LEU A 32 13.81 3.99 -8.06
N ASP A 33 15.04 3.56 -8.37
CA ASP A 33 15.73 2.50 -7.63
C ASP A 33 16.97 3.07 -6.91
N GLY A 34 17.43 2.40 -5.87
CA GLY A 34 18.67 2.76 -5.19
C GLY A 34 19.88 2.84 -6.13
N TYR A 35 19.86 2.12 -7.26
CA TYR A 35 20.88 2.19 -8.31
C TYR A 35 20.86 3.52 -9.08
N ASP A 36 19.74 4.26 -9.06
CA ASP A 36 19.61 5.55 -9.75
C ASP A 36 20.20 6.71 -8.94
N VAL A 37 20.50 6.50 -7.65
CA VAL A 37 20.98 7.55 -6.73
C VAL A 37 22.30 8.17 -7.23
N VAL A 38 23.28 7.34 -7.59
CA VAL A 38 24.59 7.84 -8.05
C VAL A 38 24.48 8.65 -9.34
N PRO A 39 23.80 8.17 -10.40
CA PRO A 39 23.52 8.96 -11.59
C PRO A 39 22.78 10.28 -11.30
N MET A 40 21.80 10.28 -10.39
CA MET A 40 21.05 11.49 -10.01
C MET A 40 21.94 12.53 -9.34
N VAL A 41 22.82 12.11 -8.42
CA VAL A 41 23.79 13.00 -7.78
C VAL A 41 24.73 13.60 -8.80
N GLN A 42 25.26 12.79 -9.73
CA GLN A 42 26.16 13.25 -10.79
C GLN A 42 25.49 14.25 -11.74
N ALA A 43 24.18 14.05 -12.00
CA ALA A 43 23.39 14.95 -12.83
C ALA A 43 22.87 16.20 -12.09
N GLY A 44 23.09 16.32 -10.77
CA GLY A 44 22.53 17.39 -9.96
C GLY A 44 21.01 17.36 -9.83
N ALA A 45 20.39 16.19 -10.02
CA ALA A 45 18.92 16.03 -10.00
C ALA A 45 18.37 15.95 -8.57
N TRP A 46 18.61 16.99 -7.78
CA TRP A 46 18.32 17.03 -6.33
C TRP A 46 16.84 16.88 -6.00
N ASP A 47 15.95 17.45 -6.80
CA ASP A 47 14.50 17.33 -6.58
C ASP A 47 14.04 15.87 -6.69
N LYS A 48 14.54 15.13 -7.68
CA LYS A 48 14.23 13.69 -7.83
C LYS A 48 14.76 12.88 -6.66
N LEU A 49 15.99 13.16 -6.24
CA LEU A 49 16.61 12.49 -5.09
C LEU A 49 15.86 12.78 -3.80
N THR A 50 15.44 14.03 -3.59
CA THR A 50 14.63 14.42 -2.42
C THR A 50 13.32 13.66 -2.41
N ASN A 51 12.58 13.64 -3.51
CA ASN A 51 11.32 12.91 -3.62
C ASN A 51 11.49 11.39 -3.36
N TYR A 52 12.57 10.81 -3.84
CA TYR A 52 12.91 9.42 -3.57
C TYR A 52 13.11 9.17 -2.06
N CYS A 53 13.95 9.97 -1.41
CA CYS A 53 14.22 9.84 0.03
C CYS A 53 12.95 10.08 0.86
N GLU A 54 12.12 11.07 0.50
CA GLU A 54 10.86 11.33 1.17
C GLU A 54 9.89 10.14 1.07
N SER A 55 9.80 9.52 -0.11
CA SER A 55 8.97 8.32 -0.30
C SER A 55 9.44 7.14 0.56
N ASP A 56 10.74 6.93 0.70
CA ASP A 56 11.29 5.89 1.58
C ASP A 56 10.98 6.17 3.05
N VAL A 57 11.08 7.42 3.50
CA VAL A 57 10.72 7.83 4.87
C VAL A 57 9.23 7.61 5.13
N LEU A 58 8.37 8.02 4.20
CA LEU A 58 6.92 7.86 4.31
C LEU A 58 6.51 6.38 4.36
N ASN A 59 7.05 5.55 3.48
CA ASN A 59 6.79 4.10 3.52
C ASN A 59 7.27 3.49 4.83
N THR A 60 8.46 3.87 5.33
CA THR A 60 8.99 3.39 6.62
C THR A 60 8.08 3.79 7.78
N TRP A 61 7.61 5.03 7.80
CA TRP A 61 6.66 5.52 8.81
C TRP A 61 5.34 4.73 8.80
N LEU A 62 4.77 4.52 7.63
CA LEU A 62 3.49 3.82 7.49
C LEU A 62 3.61 2.33 7.86
N ILE A 63 4.72 1.68 7.49
CA ILE A 63 5.02 0.31 7.93
C ILE A 63 5.19 0.27 9.46
N PHE A 64 5.83 1.28 10.06
CA PHE A 64 5.94 1.38 11.51
C PHE A 64 4.57 1.45 12.18
N LEU A 65 3.62 2.20 11.65
CA LEU A 65 2.24 2.24 12.18
C LEU A 65 1.58 0.85 12.14
N ARG A 66 1.78 0.09 11.04
CA ARG A 66 1.30 -1.30 10.94
C ARG A 66 1.96 -2.21 11.96
N TYR A 67 3.27 -2.09 12.13
CA TYR A 67 4.01 -2.85 13.13
C TYR A 67 3.50 -2.56 14.54
N GLN A 68 3.28 -1.30 14.91
CA GLN A 68 2.75 -0.91 16.21
C GLN A 68 1.34 -1.50 16.46
N ARG A 69 0.51 -1.55 15.42
CA ARG A 69 -0.81 -2.20 15.48
C ARG A 69 -0.69 -3.71 15.65
N LEU A 70 0.18 -4.38 14.87
CA LEU A 70 0.40 -5.82 14.96
C LEU A 70 0.95 -6.26 16.31
N THR A 71 1.78 -5.45 16.94
CA THR A 71 2.35 -5.73 18.27
C THR A 71 1.45 -5.28 19.44
N GLY A 72 0.23 -4.77 19.14
CA GLY A 72 -0.73 -4.32 20.14
C GLY A 72 -0.37 -3.02 20.86
N GLN A 73 0.63 -2.27 20.34
CA GLN A 73 1.00 -0.97 20.88
C GLN A 73 0.02 0.12 20.50
N PHE A 74 -0.60 0.00 19.31
CA PHE A 74 -1.67 0.87 18.87
C PHE A 74 -2.95 0.07 18.65
N SER A 75 -4.10 0.66 18.99
CA SER A 75 -5.38 0.15 18.57
C SER A 75 -5.60 0.36 17.05
N ALA A 76 -6.63 -0.26 16.49
CA ALA A 76 -7.00 -0.04 15.09
C ALA A 76 -7.34 1.43 14.81
N GLU A 77 -8.07 2.07 15.74
CA GLU A 77 -8.50 3.46 15.68
C GLU A 77 -7.30 4.41 15.75
N GLN A 78 -6.35 4.16 16.67
CA GLN A 78 -5.13 4.95 16.78
C GLN A 78 -4.28 4.86 15.52
N SER A 79 -4.10 3.65 14.97
CA SER A 79 -3.37 3.45 13.71
C SER A 79 -4.04 4.22 12.56
N GLN A 80 -5.37 4.13 12.44
CA GLN A 80 -6.13 4.83 11.42
C GLN A 80 -6.05 6.36 11.58
N GLN A 81 -6.09 6.85 12.81
CA GLN A 81 -5.94 8.28 13.10
C GLN A 81 -4.58 8.80 12.61
N TRP A 82 -3.49 8.09 12.90
CA TRP A 82 -2.15 8.47 12.42
C TRP A 82 -2.03 8.42 10.89
N GLU A 83 -2.64 7.42 10.25
CA GLU A 83 -2.70 7.37 8.79
C GLU A 83 -3.47 8.55 8.18
N ASN A 84 -4.60 8.93 8.76
CA ASN A 84 -5.37 10.08 8.32
C ASN A 84 -4.59 11.38 8.50
N LEU A 85 -3.99 11.61 9.67
CA LEU A 85 -3.13 12.77 9.93
C LEU A 85 -1.95 12.84 8.94
N THR A 86 -1.37 11.70 8.59
CA THR A 86 -0.30 11.65 7.58
C THR A 86 -0.83 12.05 6.20
N LYS A 87 -2.01 11.58 5.79
CA LYS A 87 -2.63 11.98 4.52
C LYS A 87 -2.94 13.48 4.48
N ASP A 88 -3.55 14.02 5.54
CA ASP A 88 -3.88 15.43 5.64
C ASP A 88 -2.62 16.29 5.56
N TYR A 89 -1.55 15.89 6.24
CA TYR A 89 -0.25 16.55 6.16
C TYR A 89 0.30 16.54 4.72
N LEU A 90 0.32 15.39 4.06
CA LEU A 90 0.81 15.28 2.68
C LEU A 90 -0.02 16.09 1.68
N GLN A 91 -1.34 16.20 1.90
CA GLN A 91 -2.23 17.03 1.10
C GLN A 91 -2.03 18.52 1.32
N SER A 92 -1.40 18.93 2.43
CA SER A 92 -1.08 20.33 2.70
C SER A 92 0.22 20.81 2.06
N ILE A 93 1.06 19.89 1.55
CA ILE A 93 2.38 20.22 0.99
C ILE A 93 2.30 20.40 -0.52
N HIS A 94 2.66 21.60 -0.99
CA HIS A 94 2.62 21.97 -2.40
C HIS A 94 3.99 22.42 -2.88
N HIS A 95 4.23 22.29 -4.17
CA HIS A 95 5.32 22.95 -4.87
C HIS A 95 5.02 24.44 -5.04
N ASP A 96 6.02 25.22 -5.45
CA ASP A 96 5.90 26.65 -5.68
C ASP A 96 4.87 27.00 -6.79
N ASP A 97 4.62 26.09 -7.71
CA ASP A 97 3.62 26.19 -8.77
C ASP A 97 2.19 25.83 -8.30
N GLY A 98 2.01 25.53 -7.02
CA GLY A 98 0.73 25.13 -6.42
C GLY A 98 0.32 23.68 -6.64
N SER A 99 1.11 22.89 -7.36
CA SER A 99 0.84 21.46 -7.53
C SER A 99 1.14 20.67 -6.24
N LEU A 100 0.38 19.60 -6.01
CA LEU A 100 0.53 18.78 -4.82
C LEU A 100 1.84 17.97 -4.88
N ARG A 101 2.73 18.17 -3.92
CA ARG A 101 4.08 17.57 -3.89
C ARG A 101 4.05 16.05 -3.88
N HIS A 102 3.18 15.45 -3.09
CA HIS A 102 3.08 14.00 -2.91
C HIS A 102 1.90 13.36 -3.64
N ALA A 103 1.43 13.96 -4.75
CA ALA A 103 0.26 13.48 -5.50
C ALA A 103 0.37 12.01 -5.90
N LYS A 104 1.50 11.59 -6.48
CA LYS A 104 1.75 10.20 -6.90
C LYS A 104 1.73 9.24 -5.71
N PHE A 105 2.36 9.62 -4.59
CA PHE A 105 2.39 8.82 -3.38
C PHE A 105 0.97 8.62 -2.82
N LEU A 106 0.20 9.68 -2.72
CA LEU A 106 -1.19 9.63 -2.24
C LEU A 106 -2.09 8.80 -3.17
N GLN A 107 -1.89 8.90 -4.47
CA GLN A 107 -2.64 8.11 -5.46
C GLN A 107 -2.34 6.61 -5.37
N ALA A 108 -1.07 6.25 -5.12
CA ALA A 108 -0.65 4.86 -4.98
C ALA A 108 -1.02 4.26 -3.61
N TRP A 109 -1.24 5.10 -2.60
CA TRP A 109 -1.62 4.63 -1.26
C TRP A 109 -3.07 4.18 -1.22
N GLN A 110 -3.28 2.88 -1.25
CA GLN A 110 -4.61 2.26 -1.21
C GLN A 110 -5.20 2.32 0.21
N PRO A 111 -6.52 2.51 0.35
CA PRO A 111 -7.18 2.42 1.64
C PRO A 111 -6.99 1.01 2.23
N THR A 112 -6.69 0.94 3.52
CA THR A 112 -6.70 -0.35 4.22
C THR A 112 -8.11 -0.94 4.13
N MET A 113 -8.22 -2.14 3.58
CA MET A 113 -9.49 -2.87 3.62
C MET A 113 -9.79 -3.21 5.08
N SER A 114 -10.92 -2.70 5.59
CA SER A 114 -11.41 -3.12 6.90
C SER A 114 -11.81 -4.61 6.83
N PRO A 115 -11.72 -5.37 7.94
CA PRO A 115 -12.15 -6.76 7.98
C PRO A 115 -13.58 -6.98 7.44
N GLU A 116 -14.47 -6.01 7.64
CA GLU A 116 -15.84 -6.00 7.13
C GLU A 116 -15.91 -5.96 5.60
N LYS A 117 -15.01 -5.19 4.95
CA LYS A 117 -14.93 -5.13 3.48
C LYS A 117 -14.33 -6.42 2.89
N ILE A 118 -13.39 -7.06 3.59
CA ILE A 118 -12.83 -8.35 3.18
C ILE A 118 -13.92 -9.42 3.23
N SER A 119 -14.70 -9.47 4.32
CA SER A 119 -15.82 -10.40 4.46
C SER A 119 -16.89 -10.20 3.39
N ASN A 120 -17.27 -8.96 3.12
CA ASN A 120 -18.29 -8.64 2.13
C ASN A 120 -17.83 -8.97 0.70
N ASN A 121 -16.57 -8.70 0.35
CA ASN A 121 -16.01 -9.06 -0.96
C ASN A 121 -15.92 -10.58 -1.15
N SER A 122 -15.56 -11.33 -0.11
CA SER A 122 -15.54 -12.80 -0.17
C SER A 122 -16.92 -13.37 -0.37
N ILE A 123 -17.94 -12.87 0.34
CA ILE A 123 -19.35 -13.29 0.20
C ILE A 123 -19.90 -12.93 -1.18
N GLN A 124 -19.54 -11.77 -1.71
CA GLN A 124 -19.95 -11.34 -3.06
C GLN A 124 -19.33 -12.22 -4.14
N ALA A 125 -18.04 -12.52 -4.05
CA ALA A 125 -17.33 -13.40 -4.98
C ALA A 125 -17.89 -14.84 -4.97
N GLU A 126 -18.26 -15.38 -3.80
CA GLU A 126 -18.90 -16.69 -3.68
C GLU A 126 -20.31 -16.70 -4.29
N LYS A 127 -21.09 -15.62 -4.16
CA LYS A 127 -22.41 -15.50 -4.79
C LYS A 127 -22.32 -15.46 -6.31
N GLU A 128 -21.42 -14.66 -6.87
CA GLU A 128 -21.20 -14.55 -8.31
C GLU A 128 -20.72 -15.88 -8.91
N ALA A 129 -19.82 -16.59 -8.22
CA ALA A 129 -19.35 -17.91 -8.64
C ALA A 129 -20.49 -18.96 -8.65
N ASN A 130 -21.38 -18.91 -7.66
CA ASN A 130 -22.53 -19.83 -7.54
C ASN A 130 -23.60 -19.53 -8.60
N GLU A 131 -23.88 -18.26 -8.89
CA GLU A 131 -24.82 -17.85 -9.94
C GLU A 131 -24.34 -18.29 -11.33
N THR A 132 -23.04 -18.12 -11.62
CA THR A 132 -22.44 -18.55 -12.89
C THR A 132 -22.50 -20.07 -13.06
N THR A 133 -22.28 -20.84 -11.99
CA THR A 133 -22.35 -22.30 -12.01
C THR A 133 -23.79 -22.79 -12.22
N THR A 134 -24.77 -22.13 -11.61
CA THR A 134 -26.19 -22.46 -11.74
C THR A 134 -26.70 -22.19 -13.16
N GLN A 135 -26.33 -21.07 -13.76
CA GLN A 135 -26.68 -20.72 -15.14
C GLN A 135 -26.09 -21.71 -16.17
N ALA A 136 -24.82 -22.11 -15.99
CA ALA A 136 -24.19 -23.10 -16.85
C ALA A 136 -24.87 -24.49 -16.77
N THR A 137 -25.33 -24.88 -15.58
CA THR A 137 -26.03 -26.15 -15.37
C THR A 137 -27.42 -26.14 -16.03
N VAL A 138 -28.18 -25.06 -15.91
CA VAL A 138 -29.50 -24.92 -16.55
C VAL A 138 -29.40 -24.92 -18.07
N GLN A 139 -28.40 -24.24 -18.64
CA GLN A 139 -28.16 -24.23 -20.09
C GLN A 139 -27.79 -25.61 -20.64
N ASN A 140 -26.99 -26.40 -19.92
CA ASN A 140 -26.64 -27.77 -20.33
C ASN A 140 -27.84 -28.76 -20.26
N GLN A 141 -28.77 -28.56 -19.32
CA GLN A 141 -29.98 -29.39 -19.23
C GLN A 141 -30.99 -29.08 -20.35
N THR A 142 -31.05 -27.83 -20.82
CA THR A 142 -31.94 -27.45 -21.93
C THR A 142 -31.44 -27.99 -23.28
N LEU A 143 -30.12 -28.09 -23.48
CA LEU A 143 -29.51 -28.62 -24.71
C LEU A 143 -29.57 -30.18 -24.81
N GLN A 144 -29.86 -30.88 -23.74
CA GLN A 144 -30.01 -32.34 -23.75
C GLN A 144 -31.47 -32.80 -23.88
N ALA A 145 -32.43 -31.87 -23.92
CA ALA A 145 -33.87 -32.16 -24.00
C ALA A 145 -34.47 -31.92 -25.40
N GLU A 146 -33.66 -31.54 -26.39
CA GLU A 146 -33.97 -31.49 -27.82
C GLU A 146 -33.36 -32.69 -28.57
#